data_93230dd7b3539bb3e5e8cf13a1b41057
#
_entry.id   93230dd7b3539bb3e5e8cf13a1b41057
#
_cell.length_a   1.000
_cell.length_b   1.000
_cell.length_c   1.000
_cell.angle_alpha   90.00
_cell.angle_beta   90.00
_cell.angle_gamma   90.00
#
_symmetry.space_group_name_H-M   'P 1'
#
loop_
_entity.id
_entity.type
_entity.pdbx_description
1 polymer ?
#
loop_
_entity_poly.entity_id
_entity_poly.type
_entity_poly.pdbx_seq_one_letter_code
_entity_poly.pdbx_strand_id
1 'polypeptide(L)'
;MATTYKNVYFIGIGGIGMSAIARYFKFKGLNVSGYDKTESELTDTLQKQGIDVHYEDNVDFIPKDVENTLVVYTPAIPHDMGELVYVQEHGYKVLKRSKILGEITDGERCLAVAGTHGKTTTSTLTAHILTESGGGCSAFLGGISKNYGTNLLMSHSNAVVAEADEFDRSFLQLHPEIAVITAIDADHLDIYGDISHVLEAFKAFASQVHGTVITKLGLDITAEDTKAKILRYHYNDSRADFYARNPHPDNLGYFSFDLVYPGGVIENVKCGTPGWVNVENSVAAAAICLTYGANPEAIRHAIGTFQGVKRRLDIHLNTEKISYIDDYAHHPKELATAISSMRDIFPGRRLTAIFQPHLYTRTRDFAEGFAEALSKVDKLILLDIYPAREEPIPGVTSEIIYDKVTAPEKVLLKKEELMGYLEKEPVDVLVTFGAGNIDRFIEPIEDMLKKRVGE
;
A
#
# COMPACT_ATOMS: atom_id res chain seq x y z
N MET A 1 -7.41 26.01 -3.26
CA MET A 1 -8.62 25.69 -4.08
C MET A 1 -9.78 25.08 -3.30
N ALA A 2 -9.58 24.32 -2.26
CA ALA A 2 -10.68 23.68 -1.50
C ALA A 2 -11.73 24.65 -0.92
N THR A 3 -11.47 25.94 -0.86
CA THR A 3 -12.36 26.96 -0.27
C THR A 3 -13.42 27.50 -1.24
N THR A 4 -13.41 27.07 -2.50
CA THR A 4 -14.34 27.62 -3.51
C THR A 4 -15.63 26.80 -3.61
N TYR A 5 -15.58 25.50 -3.28
CA TYR A 5 -16.73 24.60 -3.38
C TYR A 5 -17.40 24.38 -2.02
N LYS A 6 -18.70 24.09 -2.03
CA LYS A 6 -19.49 23.70 -0.85
C LYS A 6 -19.63 22.18 -0.75
N ASN A 7 -19.72 21.52 -1.92
CA ASN A 7 -19.94 20.09 -2.04
C ASN A 7 -18.79 19.44 -2.80
N VAL A 8 -18.41 18.23 -2.37
CA VAL A 8 -17.50 17.35 -3.12
C VAL A 8 -18.18 16.01 -3.29
N TYR A 9 -18.35 15.60 -4.53
CA TYR A 9 -18.97 14.36 -4.91
C TYR A 9 -17.94 13.39 -5.48
N PHE A 10 -17.92 12.14 -4.98
CA PHE A 10 -16.93 11.16 -5.35
C PHE A 10 -17.55 10.01 -6.14
N ILE A 11 -16.94 9.65 -7.28
CA ILE A 11 -17.30 8.45 -8.05
C ILE A 11 -16.20 7.39 -7.85
N GLY A 12 -16.53 6.33 -7.09
CA GLY A 12 -15.59 5.33 -6.58
C GLY A 12 -15.00 5.69 -5.22
N ILE A 13 -15.84 6.17 -4.29
CA ILE A 13 -15.44 6.73 -2.99
C ILE A 13 -14.78 5.71 -2.05
N GLY A 14 -15.10 4.42 -2.17
CA GLY A 14 -14.59 3.33 -1.33
C GLY A 14 -13.14 2.92 -1.64
N GLY A 15 -12.53 3.44 -2.71
CA GLY A 15 -11.13 3.19 -2.99
C GLY A 15 -10.22 3.80 -1.90
N ILE A 16 -9.10 3.13 -1.56
CA ILE A 16 -8.21 3.55 -0.46
C ILE A 16 -7.76 5.01 -0.58
N GLY A 17 -7.31 5.46 -1.76
CA GLY A 17 -6.89 6.84 -1.97
C GLY A 17 -8.07 7.83 -2.11
N MET A 18 -9.23 7.37 -2.59
CA MET A 18 -10.44 8.19 -2.71
C MET A 18 -11.02 8.49 -1.33
N SER A 19 -11.13 7.48 -0.47
CA SER A 19 -11.63 7.61 0.91
C SER A 19 -10.78 8.56 1.75
N ALA A 20 -9.46 8.57 1.57
CA ALA A 20 -8.58 9.51 2.23
C ALA A 20 -8.90 10.97 1.83
N ILE A 21 -9.05 11.23 0.53
CA ILE A 21 -9.39 12.57 0.03
C ILE A 21 -10.80 12.99 0.45
N ALA A 22 -11.77 12.06 0.44
CA ALA A 22 -13.14 12.33 0.92
C ALA A 22 -13.15 12.78 2.39
N ARG A 23 -12.39 12.10 3.26
CA ARG A 23 -12.21 12.45 4.67
C ARG A 23 -11.50 13.79 4.84
N TYR A 24 -10.50 14.08 4.02
CA TYR A 24 -9.81 15.38 4.03
C TYR A 24 -10.81 16.52 3.78
N PHE A 25 -11.64 16.42 2.75
CA PHE A 25 -12.64 17.45 2.46
C PHE A 25 -13.72 17.54 3.54
N LYS A 26 -14.14 16.42 4.12
CA LYS A 26 -15.04 16.40 5.27
C LYS A 26 -14.45 17.12 6.47
N PHE A 27 -13.17 16.87 6.78
CA PHE A 27 -12.43 17.57 7.83
C PHE A 27 -12.32 19.08 7.57
N LYS A 28 -12.17 19.48 6.31
CA LYS A 28 -12.19 20.91 5.92
C LYS A 28 -13.59 21.54 5.96
N GLY A 29 -14.62 20.80 6.38
CA GLY A 29 -15.97 21.30 6.60
C GLY A 29 -16.87 21.32 5.36
N LEU A 30 -16.47 20.66 4.26
CA LEU A 30 -17.30 20.54 3.06
C LEU A 30 -18.36 19.44 3.21
N ASN A 31 -19.46 19.54 2.45
CA ASN A 31 -20.40 18.44 2.30
C ASN A 31 -19.79 17.40 1.36
N VAL A 32 -19.66 16.18 1.83
CA VAL A 32 -19.04 15.09 1.06
C VAL A 32 -20.03 13.96 0.89
N SER A 33 -20.20 13.50 -0.34
CA SER A 33 -20.99 12.31 -0.68
C SER A 33 -20.39 11.60 -1.88
N GLY A 34 -20.86 10.39 -2.18
CA GLY A 34 -20.38 9.71 -3.38
C GLY A 34 -20.92 8.31 -3.59
N TYR A 35 -20.53 7.76 -4.71
CA TYR A 35 -20.87 6.44 -5.19
C TYR A 35 -19.70 5.46 -5.01
N ASP A 36 -20.03 4.23 -4.64
CA ASP A 36 -19.17 3.08 -4.88
C ASP A 36 -19.98 1.88 -5.36
N LYS A 37 -19.40 0.99 -6.13
CA LYS A 37 -20.10 -0.22 -6.60
C LYS A 37 -20.29 -1.26 -5.49
N THR A 38 -19.42 -1.26 -4.48
CA THR A 38 -19.31 -2.34 -3.49
C THR A 38 -19.29 -1.78 -2.08
N GLU A 39 -20.15 -2.31 -1.23
CA GLU A 39 -20.09 -2.11 0.21
C GLU A 39 -18.83 -2.75 0.80
N SER A 40 -18.12 -2.01 1.63
CA SER A 40 -16.84 -2.43 2.22
C SER A 40 -16.63 -1.81 3.60
N GLU A 41 -15.67 -2.32 4.37
CA GLU A 41 -15.29 -1.74 5.68
C GLU A 41 -14.92 -0.25 5.55
N LEU A 42 -14.31 0.16 4.42
CA LEU A 42 -14.00 1.56 4.16
C LEU A 42 -15.25 2.41 3.95
N THR A 43 -16.20 1.95 3.14
CA THR A 43 -17.46 2.70 2.91
C THR A 43 -18.28 2.78 4.18
N ASP A 44 -18.36 1.70 4.99
CA ASP A 44 -19.01 1.71 6.31
C ASP A 44 -18.38 2.75 7.24
N THR A 45 -17.05 2.83 7.20
CA THR A 45 -16.31 3.82 8.00
C THR A 45 -16.61 5.25 7.55
N LEU A 46 -16.72 5.50 6.25
CA LEU A 46 -17.10 6.82 5.71
C LEU A 46 -18.52 7.20 6.16
N GLN A 47 -19.47 6.28 6.11
CA GLN A 47 -20.85 6.52 6.57
C GLN A 47 -20.91 6.82 8.06
N LYS A 48 -20.17 6.08 8.90
CA LYS A 48 -20.03 6.36 10.35
C LYS A 48 -19.43 7.74 10.64
N GLN A 49 -18.65 8.29 9.70
CA GLN A 49 -18.08 9.64 9.78
C GLN A 49 -18.98 10.72 9.18
N GLY A 50 -20.21 10.39 8.80
CA GLY A 50 -21.20 11.31 8.26
C GLY A 50 -20.91 11.71 6.81
N ILE A 51 -20.35 10.82 6.01
CA ILE A 51 -20.22 10.94 4.56
C ILE A 51 -21.27 10.03 3.93
N ASP A 52 -22.14 10.59 3.08
CA ASP A 52 -23.20 9.83 2.44
C ASP A 52 -22.64 9.00 1.29
N VAL A 53 -22.81 7.68 1.36
CA VAL A 53 -22.35 6.73 0.33
C VAL A 53 -23.55 5.93 -0.19
N HIS A 54 -23.68 5.85 -1.50
CA HIS A 54 -24.68 4.99 -2.16
C HIS A 54 -24.01 4.01 -3.13
N TYR A 55 -24.73 2.95 -3.53
CA TYR A 55 -24.21 1.83 -4.29
C TYR A 55 -24.93 1.60 -5.62
N GLU A 56 -25.83 2.49 -5.99
CA GLU A 56 -26.56 2.46 -7.26
C GLU A 56 -26.05 3.57 -8.18
N ASP A 57 -25.78 3.27 -9.45
CA ASP A 57 -25.49 4.28 -10.49
C ASP A 57 -26.76 5.07 -10.75
N ASN A 58 -26.94 6.18 -10.03
CA ASN A 58 -28.15 6.99 -10.06
C ASN A 58 -27.85 8.49 -9.89
N VAL A 59 -28.06 9.24 -10.95
CA VAL A 59 -27.79 10.68 -11.04
C VAL A 59 -28.58 11.55 -10.05
N ASP A 60 -29.63 11.00 -9.41
CA ASP A 60 -30.41 11.75 -8.42
C ASP A 60 -29.67 12.00 -7.12
N PHE A 61 -28.66 11.18 -6.80
CA PHE A 61 -27.79 11.35 -5.63
C PHE A 61 -26.75 12.46 -5.81
N ILE A 62 -26.49 12.90 -7.03
CA ILE A 62 -25.50 13.94 -7.31
C ILE A 62 -26.02 15.30 -6.83
N PRO A 63 -25.25 16.10 -6.05
CA PRO A 63 -25.65 17.42 -5.61
C PRO A 63 -26.01 18.31 -6.81
N LYS A 64 -27.19 18.96 -6.78
CA LYS A 64 -27.73 19.72 -7.92
C LYS A 64 -27.14 21.13 -8.06
N ASP A 65 -26.36 21.61 -7.08
CA ASP A 65 -25.66 22.91 -7.14
C ASP A 65 -24.35 22.76 -7.94
N VAL A 66 -24.47 22.78 -9.27
CA VAL A 66 -23.36 22.49 -10.22
C VAL A 66 -22.16 23.41 -9.99
N GLU A 67 -22.39 24.72 -9.82
CA GLU A 67 -21.32 25.72 -9.67
C GLU A 67 -20.51 25.54 -8.39
N ASN A 68 -21.12 25.02 -7.31
CA ASN A 68 -20.48 24.81 -6.02
C ASN A 68 -20.15 23.34 -5.73
N THR A 69 -20.21 22.46 -6.74
CA THR A 69 -19.91 21.04 -6.61
C THR A 69 -18.66 20.67 -7.40
N LEU A 70 -17.66 20.14 -6.70
CA LEU A 70 -16.50 19.48 -7.29
C LEU A 70 -16.78 17.98 -7.38
N VAL A 71 -16.57 17.38 -8.54
CA VAL A 71 -16.67 15.93 -8.74
C VAL A 71 -15.27 15.33 -8.85
N VAL A 72 -15.01 14.29 -8.07
CA VAL A 72 -13.73 13.55 -8.07
C VAL A 72 -13.97 12.11 -8.48
N TYR A 73 -13.21 11.61 -9.44
CA TYR A 73 -13.33 10.23 -9.89
C TYR A 73 -11.97 9.51 -9.96
N THR A 74 -12.02 8.17 -9.96
CA THR A 74 -10.85 7.30 -10.14
C THR A 74 -10.85 6.66 -11.53
N PRO A 75 -9.68 6.39 -12.14
CA PRO A 75 -9.59 5.69 -13.43
C PRO A 75 -10.22 4.29 -13.47
N ALA A 76 -10.46 3.67 -12.31
CA ALA A 76 -11.13 2.38 -12.21
C ALA A 76 -12.62 2.40 -12.57
N ILE A 77 -13.23 3.57 -12.71
CA ILE A 77 -14.62 3.75 -13.10
C ILE A 77 -14.77 3.61 -14.62
N PRO A 78 -15.72 2.79 -15.13
CA PRO A 78 -16.02 2.72 -16.55
C PRO A 78 -16.40 4.08 -17.13
N HIS A 79 -15.91 4.39 -18.33
CA HIS A 79 -16.17 5.68 -18.97
C HIS A 79 -17.64 5.89 -19.35
N ASP A 80 -18.41 4.83 -19.48
CA ASP A 80 -19.83 4.79 -19.83
C ASP A 80 -20.75 4.73 -18.61
N MET A 81 -20.21 4.85 -17.38
CA MET A 81 -21.00 4.91 -16.15
C MET A 81 -21.93 6.14 -16.17
N GLY A 82 -23.21 5.93 -15.84
CA GLY A 82 -24.26 6.95 -15.96
C GLY A 82 -23.97 8.22 -15.19
N GLU A 83 -23.55 8.14 -13.93
CA GLU A 83 -23.19 9.32 -13.14
C GLU A 83 -21.99 10.08 -13.70
N LEU A 84 -20.94 9.36 -14.17
CA LEU A 84 -19.75 9.99 -14.75
C LEU A 84 -20.09 10.74 -16.04
N VAL A 85 -20.86 10.11 -16.92
CA VAL A 85 -21.35 10.74 -18.15
C VAL A 85 -22.20 11.98 -17.84
N TYR A 86 -23.14 11.84 -16.90
CA TYR A 86 -24.01 12.94 -16.49
C TYR A 86 -23.23 14.17 -16.03
N VAL A 87 -22.27 14.00 -15.10
CA VAL A 87 -21.51 15.16 -14.58
C VAL A 87 -20.62 15.82 -15.64
N GLN A 88 -20.11 15.04 -16.60
CA GLN A 88 -19.32 15.56 -17.72
C GLN A 88 -20.18 16.38 -18.69
N GLU A 89 -21.42 15.97 -18.93
CA GLU A 89 -22.35 16.66 -19.86
C GLU A 89 -23.06 17.87 -19.24
N HIS A 90 -23.20 17.94 -17.90
CA HIS A 90 -23.98 18.96 -17.22
C HIS A 90 -23.15 20.07 -16.56
N GLY A 91 -21.89 20.25 -16.98
CA GLY A 91 -21.06 21.40 -16.61
C GLY A 91 -20.45 21.37 -15.22
N TYR A 92 -20.43 20.19 -14.54
CA TYR A 92 -19.71 20.05 -13.28
C TYR A 92 -18.21 20.17 -13.49
N LYS A 93 -17.49 20.66 -12.47
CA LYS A 93 -16.04 20.57 -12.44
C LYS A 93 -15.65 19.13 -12.07
N VAL A 94 -15.17 18.37 -13.04
CA VAL A 94 -14.79 16.96 -12.87
C VAL A 94 -13.28 16.83 -12.91
N LEU A 95 -12.67 16.25 -11.86
CA LEU A 95 -11.22 16.06 -11.75
C LEU A 95 -10.88 14.61 -11.36
N LYS A 96 -9.76 14.12 -11.88
CA LYS A 96 -9.19 12.83 -11.44
C LYS A 96 -8.65 12.95 -10.02
N ARG A 97 -8.71 11.85 -9.25
CA ARG A 97 -8.13 11.73 -7.91
C ARG A 97 -6.70 12.29 -7.80
N SER A 98 -5.83 11.92 -8.75
CA SER A 98 -4.43 12.34 -8.77
C SER A 98 -4.28 13.87 -8.89
N LYS A 99 -5.12 14.50 -9.70
CA LYS A 99 -5.09 15.96 -9.87
C LYS A 99 -5.47 16.67 -8.57
N ILE A 100 -6.49 16.15 -7.87
CA ILE A 100 -6.91 16.69 -6.57
C ILE A 100 -5.81 16.53 -5.53
N LEU A 101 -5.13 15.37 -5.49
CA LEU A 101 -4.03 15.17 -4.56
C LEU A 101 -2.88 16.14 -4.82
N GLY A 102 -2.55 16.40 -6.10
CA GLY A 102 -1.59 17.44 -6.49
C GLY A 102 -2.00 18.82 -5.96
N GLU A 103 -3.25 19.24 -6.19
CA GLU A 103 -3.75 20.53 -5.73
C GLU A 103 -3.80 20.66 -4.18
N ILE A 104 -4.00 19.56 -3.45
CA ILE A 104 -3.95 19.54 -1.99
C ILE A 104 -2.50 19.73 -1.49
N THR A 105 -1.53 19.13 -2.18
CA THR A 105 -0.12 19.18 -1.80
C THR A 105 0.60 20.44 -2.28
N ASP A 106 0.05 21.13 -3.29
CA ASP A 106 0.58 22.39 -3.78
C ASP A 106 0.50 23.47 -2.69
N GLY A 107 1.62 24.12 -2.42
CA GLY A 107 1.74 25.15 -1.38
C GLY A 107 2.07 24.62 0.02
N GLU A 108 2.15 23.30 0.18
CA GLU A 108 2.59 22.63 1.40
C GLU A 108 4.00 22.04 1.19
N ARG A 109 4.67 21.66 2.28
CA ARG A 109 5.94 20.92 2.21
C ARG A 109 5.65 19.46 1.90
N CYS A 110 5.53 19.14 0.63
CA CYS A 110 5.20 17.79 0.17
C CYS A 110 6.41 16.86 0.25
N LEU A 111 6.25 15.77 1.00
CA LEU A 111 7.19 14.67 1.15
C LEU A 111 6.61 13.44 0.43
N ALA A 112 7.15 13.12 -0.75
CA ALA A 112 6.57 12.08 -1.59
C ALA A 112 7.37 10.77 -1.53
N VAL A 113 6.65 9.65 -1.55
CA VAL A 113 7.24 8.30 -1.62
C VAL A 113 6.79 7.63 -2.90
N ALA A 114 7.71 7.49 -3.85
CA ALA A 114 7.51 6.84 -5.15
C ALA A 114 8.31 5.53 -5.24
N GLY A 115 7.97 4.71 -6.23
CA GLY A 115 8.68 3.47 -6.55
C GLY A 115 7.73 2.31 -6.79
N THR A 116 8.14 1.31 -7.52
CA THR A 116 7.32 0.14 -7.84
C THR A 116 7.00 -0.71 -6.60
N HIS A 117 7.88 -0.70 -5.57
CA HIS A 117 7.70 -1.45 -4.33
C HIS A 117 8.02 -0.59 -3.10
N GLY A 118 7.45 -0.94 -1.94
CA GLY A 118 7.73 -0.31 -0.65
C GLY A 118 7.05 1.04 -0.39
N LYS A 119 6.33 1.62 -1.34
CA LYS A 119 5.66 2.93 -1.22
C LYS A 119 4.82 3.06 0.05
N THR A 120 3.84 2.18 0.22
CA THR A 120 2.85 2.27 1.30
C THR A 120 3.50 2.14 2.69
N THR A 121 4.41 1.19 2.85
CA THR A 121 5.12 1.00 4.12
C THR A 121 6.01 2.20 4.43
N THR A 122 6.78 2.68 3.45
CA THR A 122 7.69 3.81 3.63
C THR A 122 6.94 5.12 3.88
N SER A 123 5.86 5.41 3.15
CA SER A 123 5.04 6.62 3.38
C SER A 123 4.36 6.60 4.74
N THR A 124 3.83 5.43 5.15
CA THR A 124 3.20 5.28 6.47
C THR A 124 4.21 5.44 7.59
N LEU A 125 5.41 4.85 7.46
CA LEU A 125 6.48 5.00 8.44
C LEU A 125 7.02 6.45 8.47
N THR A 126 7.14 7.13 7.32
CA THR A 126 7.49 8.56 7.25
C THR A 126 6.49 9.40 8.04
N ALA A 127 5.18 9.17 7.83
CA ALA A 127 4.13 9.87 8.55
C ALA A 127 4.16 9.56 10.06
N HIS A 128 4.46 8.31 10.44
CA HIS A 128 4.62 7.90 11.83
C HIS A 128 5.80 8.62 12.50
N ILE A 129 6.97 8.65 11.86
CA ILE A 129 8.15 9.35 12.36
C ILE A 129 7.86 10.85 12.58
N LEU A 130 7.23 11.53 11.63
CA LEU A 130 6.91 12.96 11.75
C LEU A 130 5.89 13.22 12.87
N THR A 131 4.94 12.33 13.06
CA THR A 131 3.95 12.42 14.15
C THR A 131 4.62 12.23 15.51
N GLU A 132 5.43 11.19 15.69
CA GLU A 132 6.16 10.91 16.93
C GLU A 132 7.24 11.96 17.24
N SER A 133 7.75 12.65 16.21
CA SER A 133 8.69 13.77 16.39
C SER A 133 8.03 15.05 16.93
N GLY A 134 6.71 15.04 17.15
CA GLY A 134 5.96 16.18 17.67
C GLY A 134 5.66 17.29 16.65
N GLY A 135 6.20 17.22 15.43
CA GLY A 135 5.90 18.14 14.33
C GLY A 135 4.56 17.84 13.67
N GLY A 136 4.19 16.59 13.60
CA GLY A 136 3.02 16.09 12.89
C GLY A 136 3.11 16.27 11.38
N CYS A 137 2.20 15.63 10.66
CA CYS A 137 1.99 15.83 9.22
C CYS A 137 0.55 15.49 8.85
N SER A 138 0.05 16.08 7.77
CA SER A 138 -1.07 15.46 7.05
C SER A 138 -0.50 14.36 6.16
N ALA A 139 -1.17 13.19 6.06
CA ALA A 139 -0.64 12.07 5.29
C ALA A 139 -1.75 11.35 4.51
N PHE A 140 -1.54 11.19 3.22
CA PHE A 140 -2.38 10.42 2.31
C PHE A 140 -1.69 9.09 2.02
N LEU A 141 -2.18 8.01 2.67
CA LEU A 141 -1.54 6.71 2.70
C LEU A 141 -2.24 5.73 1.77
N GLY A 142 -1.49 4.88 1.11
CA GLY A 142 -1.98 3.81 0.24
C GLY A 142 -2.54 2.59 0.99
N GLY A 143 -2.54 2.61 2.32
CA GLY A 143 -3.05 1.53 3.18
C GLY A 143 -3.46 2.04 4.56
N ILE A 144 -4.11 1.19 5.34
CA ILE A 144 -4.52 1.50 6.72
C ILE A 144 -3.32 1.30 7.64
N SER A 145 -2.83 2.38 8.25
CA SER A 145 -1.80 2.31 9.29
C SER A 145 -2.33 1.56 10.52
N LYS A 146 -1.57 0.58 11.03
CA LYS A 146 -1.94 -0.13 12.26
C LYS A 146 -1.82 0.75 13.51
N ASN A 147 -0.85 1.67 13.53
CA ASN A 147 -0.68 2.62 14.64
C ASN A 147 -1.88 3.56 14.81
N TYR A 148 -2.54 3.93 13.70
CA TYR A 148 -3.58 4.98 13.71
C TYR A 148 -4.97 4.48 13.29
N GLY A 149 -5.10 3.25 12.77
CA GLY A 149 -6.37 2.68 12.29
C GLY A 149 -6.95 3.43 11.08
N THR A 150 -6.13 4.14 10.31
CA THR A 150 -6.61 5.01 9.22
C THR A 150 -5.58 5.12 8.08
N ASN A 151 -6.05 5.54 6.92
CA ASN A 151 -5.25 5.88 5.74
C ASN A 151 -5.09 7.40 5.53
N LEU A 152 -5.59 8.21 6.46
CA LEU A 152 -5.43 9.66 6.46
C LEU A 152 -5.02 10.15 7.85
N LEU A 153 -3.91 10.86 7.91
CA LEU A 153 -3.57 11.67 9.08
C LEU A 153 -3.83 13.13 8.77
N MET A 154 -4.26 13.89 9.76
CA MET A 154 -4.49 15.33 9.66
C MET A 154 -3.72 16.07 10.74
N SER A 155 -3.03 17.14 10.35
CA SER A 155 -2.26 17.99 11.22
C SER A 155 -2.39 19.46 10.81
N HIS A 156 -2.09 20.36 11.74
CA HIS A 156 -1.92 21.79 11.44
C HIS A 156 -0.51 22.12 10.94
N SER A 157 0.39 21.14 10.89
CA SER A 157 1.70 21.27 10.23
C SER A 157 1.52 21.48 8.72
N ASN A 158 2.46 22.19 8.11
CA ASN A 158 2.54 22.33 6.65
C ASN A 158 3.22 21.14 5.97
N ALA A 159 3.62 20.10 6.72
CA ALA A 159 4.15 18.87 6.16
C ALA A 159 3.00 17.99 5.62
N VAL A 160 3.12 17.57 4.38
CA VAL A 160 2.21 16.60 3.75
C VAL A 160 2.99 15.40 3.24
N VAL A 161 2.69 14.21 3.76
CA VAL A 161 3.23 12.96 3.24
C VAL A 161 2.27 12.39 2.21
N ALA A 162 2.75 12.13 1.00
CA ALA A 162 1.95 11.57 -0.08
C ALA A 162 2.62 10.31 -0.67
N GLU A 163 1.82 9.25 -0.80
CA GLU A 163 2.22 8.12 -1.64
C GLU A 163 2.10 8.51 -3.10
N ALA A 164 3.21 8.49 -3.82
CA ALA A 164 3.33 8.89 -5.22
C ALA A 164 3.19 7.65 -6.11
N ASP A 165 1.96 7.39 -6.54
CA ASP A 165 1.58 6.21 -7.30
C ASP A 165 1.91 6.39 -8.79
N GLU A 166 2.73 5.51 -9.35
CA GLU A 166 3.11 5.49 -10.77
C GLU A 166 2.01 4.98 -11.68
N PHE A 167 1.00 4.27 -11.14
CA PHE A 167 -0.13 3.80 -11.93
C PHE A 167 -0.80 4.97 -12.67
N ASP A 168 -1.07 4.80 -13.96
CA ASP A 168 -1.63 5.83 -14.85
C ASP A 168 -0.83 7.17 -14.79
N ARG A 169 0.48 7.10 -14.44
CA ARG A 169 1.37 8.28 -14.28
C ARG A 169 0.84 9.32 -13.29
N SER A 170 0.04 8.87 -12.31
CA SER A 170 -0.63 9.74 -11.32
C SER A 170 0.35 10.58 -10.50
N PHE A 171 1.54 10.05 -10.20
CA PHE A 171 2.58 10.76 -9.44
C PHE A 171 3.10 12.03 -10.15
N LEU A 172 2.93 12.15 -11.48
CA LEU A 172 3.29 13.35 -12.23
C LEU A 172 2.39 14.56 -11.95
N GLN A 173 1.39 14.43 -11.08
CA GLN A 173 0.60 15.55 -10.58
C GLN A 173 1.18 16.15 -9.29
N LEU A 174 2.26 15.57 -8.72
CA LEU A 174 2.89 16.05 -7.50
C LEU A 174 4.14 16.87 -7.78
N HIS A 175 4.37 17.93 -6.98
CA HIS A 175 5.57 18.77 -7.03
C HIS A 175 6.26 18.77 -5.65
N PRO A 176 6.91 17.66 -5.26
CA PRO A 176 7.42 17.52 -3.90
C PRO A 176 8.63 18.39 -3.59
N GLU A 177 8.76 18.80 -2.32
CA GLU A 177 10.00 19.36 -1.79
C GLU A 177 11.06 18.26 -1.63
N ILE A 178 10.66 17.11 -1.06
CA ILE A 178 11.53 15.95 -0.89
C ILE A 178 10.80 14.73 -1.43
N ALA A 179 11.49 13.95 -2.25
CA ALA A 179 10.95 12.66 -2.70
C ALA A 179 11.94 11.52 -2.46
N VAL A 180 11.42 10.34 -2.09
CA VAL A 180 12.19 9.10 -2.16
C VAL A 180 11.68 8.24 -3.31
N ILE A 181 12.60 7.61 -4.05
CA ILE A 181 12.31 6.61 -5.08
C ILE A 181 12.89 5.28 -4.61
N THR A 182 12.01 4.34 -4.28
CA THR A 182 12.39 3.09 -3.59
C THR A 182 12.82 1.98 -4.55
N ALA A 183 12.17 1.89 -5.70
CA ALA A 183 12.47 0.90 -6.73
C ALA A 183 11.94 1.36 -8.10
N ILE A 184 12.56 0.87 -9.18
CA ILE A 184 12.09 1.05 -10.56
C ILE A 184 12.19 -0.30 -11.25
N ASP A 185 11.09 -1.05 -11.25
CA ASP A 185 11.00 -2.38 -11.84
C ASP A 185 9.95 -2.40 -12.96
N ALA A 186 9.96 -3.44 -13.77
CA ALA A 186 8.99 -3.64 -14.85
C ALA A 186 7.62 -4.01 -14.26
N ASP A 187 6.87 -2.99 -13.87
CA ASP A 187 5.51 -3.07 -13.37
C ASP A 187 4.56 -2.24 -14.23
N HIS A 188 3.25 -2.53 -14.19
CA HIS A 188 2.23 -1.83 -14.98
C HIS A 188 2.57 -1.75 -16.47
N LEU A 189 3.14 -2.82 -17.05
CA LEU A 189 3.55 -2.85 -18.46
C LEU A 189 2.37 -2.76 -19.45
N ASP A 190 1.16 -3.03 -19.01
CA ASP A 190 -0.09 -2.76 -19.73
C ASP A 190 -0.30 -1.25 -20.00
N ILE A 191 0.25 -0.39 -19.11
CA ILE A 191 0.18 1.07 -19.24
C ILE A 191 1.45 1.64 -19.88
N TYR A 192 2.61 1.13 -19.47
CA TYR A 192 3.91 1.67 -19.88
C TYR A 192 4.47 1.03 -21.16
N GLY A 193 4.07 -0.20 -21.49
CA GLY A 193 4.60 -0.99 -22.59
C GLY A 193 5.89 -1.72 -22.23
N ASP A 194 6.92 -1.01 -21.78
CA ASP A 194 8.21 -1.60 -21.40
C ASP A 194 8.87 -0.82 -20.23
N ILE A 195 9.99 -1.37 -19.72
CA ILE A 195 10.73 -0.82 -18.59
C ILE A 195 11.35 0.55 -18.89
N SER A 196 11.68 0.87 -20.13
CA SER A 196 12.28 2.16 -20.49
C SER A 196 11.30 3.31 -20.28
N HIS A 197 10.02 3.12 -20.62
CA HIS A 197 8.97 4.09 -20.38
C HIS A 197 8.64 4.23 -18.88
N VAL A 198 8.77 3.15 -18.10
CA VAL A 198 8.68 3.25 -16.63
C VAL A 198 9.81 4.15 -16.11
N LEU A 199 11.06 3.90 -16.53
CA LEU A 199 12.21 4.72 -16.12
C LEU A 199 12.05 6.20 -16.54
N GLU A 200 11.61 6.46 -17.78
CA GLU A 200 11.32 7.82 -18.25
C GLU A 200 10.28 8.54 -17.36
N ALA A 201 9.23 7.85 -16.94
CA ALA A 201 8.23 8.44 -16.06
C ALA A 201 8.81 8.77 -14.66
N PHE A 202 9.69 7.91 -14.10
CA PHE A 202 10.38 8.21 -12.85
C PHE A 202 11.38 9.36 -13.00
N LYS A 203 12.08 9.49 -14.13
CA LYS A 203 12.93 10.65 -14.46
C LYS A 203 12.10 11.94 -14.56
N ALA A 204 10.94 11.88 -15.21
CA ALA A 204 10.00 12.99 -15.27
C ALA A 204 9.50 13.38 -13.86
N PHE A 205 9.17 12.42 -13.00
CA PHE A 205 8.82 12.68 -11.61
C PHE A 205 9.96 13.32 -10.83
N ALA A 206 11.20 12.79 -10.96
CA ALA A 206 12.38 13.36 -10.31
C ALA A 206 12.64 14.81 -10.73
N SER A 207 12.35 15.18 -11.99
CA SER A 207 12.50 16.56 -12.50
C SER A 207 11.52 17.57 -11.85
N GLN A 208 10.41 17.09 -11.27
CA GLN A 208 9.41 17.92 -10.59
C GLN A 208 9.74 18.17 -9.12
N VAL A 209 10.71 17.45 -8.55
CA VAL A 209 11.18 17.66 -7.17
C VAL A 209 12.03 18.94 -7.12
N HIS A 210 11.69 19.84 -6.21
CA HIS A 210 12.36 21.15 -6.15
C HIS A 210 13.43 21.27 -5.05
N GLY A 211 13.50 20.33 -4.10
CA GLY A 211 14.49 20.32 -3.01
C GLY A 211 15.46 19.14 -3.11
N THR A 212 15.06 17.95 -2.66
CA THR A 212 15.94 16.76 -2.60
C THR A 212 15.25 15.51 -3.15
N VAL A 213 15.91 14.81 -4.07
CA VAL A 213 15.55 13.46 -4.51
C VAL A 213 16.44 12.47 -3.77
N ILE A 214 15.83 11.52 -3.06
CA ILE A 214 16.53 10.43 -2.38
C ILE A 214 16.23 9.16 -3.18
N THR A 215 17.23 8.47 -3.69
CA THR A 215 16.99 7.24 -4.46
C THR A 215 17.74 6.08 -3.86
N LYS A 216 17.21 4.87 -4.05
CA LYS A 216 17.96 3.67 -3.74
C LYS A 216 19.25 3.64 -4.57
N LEU A 217 20.37 3.25 -3.95
CA LEU A 217 21.65 3.12 -4.63
C LEU A 217 21.52 2.09 -5.78
N GLY A 218 21.98 2.48 -6.96
CA GLY A 218 21.91 1.67 -8.18
C GLY A 218 20.74 2.01 -9.12
N LEU A 219 19.79 2.85 -8.70
CA LEU A 219 18.77 3.35 -9.63
C LEU A 219 19.34 4.40 -10.57
N ASP A 220 18.94 4.34 -11.84
CA ASP A 220 19.38 5.25 -12.91
C ASP A 220 18.62 6.58 -12.90
N ILE A 221 18.77 7.32 -11.79
CA ILE A 221 18.35 8.72 -11.65
C ILE A 221 19.60 9.54 -11.37
N THR A 222 19.89 10.51 -12.23
CA THR A 222 21.14 11.27 -12.23
C THR A 222 20.91 12.79 -12.14
N ALA A 223 21.97 13.56 -12.01
CA ALA A 223 21.90 15.02 -12.03
C ALA A 223 21.44 15.62 -13.37
N GLU A 224 21.35 14.81 -14.42
CA GLU A 224 20.79 15.22 -15.71
C GLU A 224 19.26 15.17 -15.68
N ASP A 225 18.68 14.34 -14.82
CA ASP A 225 17.22 14.11 -14.72
C ASP A 225 16.53 15.09 -13.77
N THR A 226 17.27 15.79 -12.88
CA THR A 226 16.68 16.71 -11.91
C THR A 226 17.63 17.83 -11.51
N LYS A 227 17.06 19.00 -11.14
CA LYS A 227 17.80 20.10 -10.51
C LYS A 227 17.89 19.98 -9.00
N ALA A 228 17.12 19.09 -8.40
CA ALA A 228 17.13 18.82 -6.97
C ALA A 228 18.46 18.18 -6.53
N LYS A 229 18.81 18.34 -5.27
CA LYS A 229 19.94 17.61 -4.68
C LYS A 229 19.63 16.10 -4.70
N ILE A 230 20.57 15.29 -5.14
CA ILE A 230 20.43 13.83 -5.11
C ILE A 230 21.19 13.28 -3.91
N LEU A 231 20.50 12.45 -3.11
CA LEU A 231 21.08 11.63 -2.06
C LEU A 231 20.74 10.16 -2.34
N ARG A 232 21.56 9.25 -1.81
CA ARG A 232 21.39 7.82 -2.00
C ARG A 232 21.12 7.13 -0.67
N TYR A 233 20.26 6.13 -0.70
CA TYR A 233 20.07 5.24 0.44
C TYR A 233 20.23 3.77 0.02
N HIS A 234 20.56 2.93 0.99
CA HIS A 234 20.66 1.49 0.77
C HIS A 234 20.44 0.71 2.07
N TYR A 235 20.03 -0.55 1.94
CA TYR A 235 19.86 -1.45 3.08
C TYR A 235 21.15 -1.58 3.94
N ASN A 236 22.31 -1.83 3.34
CA ASN A 236 23.58 -2.06 4.06
C ASN A 236 24.84 -1.69 3.28
N ASP A 237 24.75 -0.82 2.28
CA ASP A 237 25.89 -0.41 1.46
C ASP A 237 26.39 0.97 1.89
N SER A 238 27.63 1.03 2.40
CA SER A 238 28.27 2.26 2.90
C SER A 238 28.63 3.28 1.82
N ARG A 239 28.41 2.98 0.53
CA ARG A 239 28.53 3.96 -0.57
C ARG A 239 27.33 4.90 -0.63
N ALA A 240 26.23 4.54 0.04
CA ALA A 240 25.05 5.39 0.15
C ALA A 240 25.21 6.45 1.26
N ASP A 241 24.48 7.57 1.13
CA ASP A 241 24.44 8.63 2.15
C ASP A 241 23.69 8.18 3.42
N PHE A 242 22.68 7.31 3.25
CA PHE A 242 21.90 6.71 4.34
C PHE A 242 21.92 5.18 4.20
N TYR A 243 22.33 4.50 5.25
CA TYR A 243 22.36 3.03 5.23
C TYR A 243 22.29 2.43 6.63
N ALA A 244 21.86 1.17 6.74
CA ALA A 244 21.96 0.41 7.96
C ALA A 244 23.35 -0.22 8.08
N ARG A 245 24.02 0.02 9.20
CA ARG A 245 25.27 -0.62 9.58
C ARG A 245 24.98 -1.76 10.56
N ASN A 246 25.62 -2.92 10.35
CA ASN A 246 25.48 -4.10 11.19
C ASN A 246 24.03 -4.59 11.38
N PRO A 247 23.20 -4.67 10.33
CA PRO A 247 21.85 -5.19 10.48
C PRO A 247 21.88 -6.67 10.86
N HIS A 248 21.15 -7.04 11.91
CA HIS A 248 21.03 -8.42 12.37
C HIS A 248 19.62 -8.69 12.93
N PRO A 249 19.00 -9.85 12.61
CA PRO A 249 17.70 -10.23 13.11
C PRO A 249 17.79 -10.88 14.50
N ASP A 250 16.71 -10.78 15.26
CA ASP A 250 16.44 -11.65 16.40
C ASP A 250 15.75 -12.97 15.92
N ASN A 251 15.43 -13.85 16.87
CA ASN A 251 14.80 -15.17 16.58
C ASN A 251 13.40 -15.08 15.96
N LEU A 252 12.77 -13.89 16.01
CA LEU A 252 11.44 -13.62 15.44
C LEU A 252 11.51 -12.79 14.17
N GLY A 253 12.73 -12.53 13.65
CA GLY A 253 12.95 -11.81 12.41
C GLY A 253 12.95 -10.29 12.55
N TYR A 254 12.90 -9.72 13.77
CA TYR A 254 13.02 -8.27 13.99
C TYR A 254 14.48 -7.86 13.94
N PHE A 255 14.79 -6.89 13.11
CA PHE A 255 16.16 -6.40 12.92
C PHE A 255 16.53 -5.29 13.89
N SER A 256 17.79 -5.33 14.34
CA SER A 256 18.48 -4.21 14.98
C SER A 256 19.67 -3.77 14.13
N PHE A 257 19.93 -2.46 14.06
CA PHE A 257 20.99 -1.88 13.25
C PHE A 257 21.37 -0.47 13.74
N ASP A 258 22.50 0.05 13.26
CA ASP A 258 22.83 1.46 13.38
C ASP A 258 22.48 2.17 12.08
N LEU A 259 21.71 3.24 12.13
CA LEU A 259 21.37 4.06 10.97
C LEU A 259 22.45 5.13 10.77
N VAL A 260 23.24 5.00 9.71
CA VAL A 260 24.22 6.00 9.30
C VAL A 260 23.59 7.01 8.36
N TYR A 261 23.87 8.29 8.57
CA TYR A 261 23.37 9.40 7.75
C TYR A 261 24.41 10.52 7.67
N PRO A 262 24.31 11.52 6.75
CA PRO A 262 25.33 12.57 6.58
C PRO A 262 25.62 13.41 7.83
N GLY A 263 24.73 13.43 8.82
CA GLY A 263 24.90 14.17 10.07
C GLY A 263 25.41 13.34 11.25
N GLY A 264 25.60 12.02 11.09
CA GLY A 264 26.04 11.15 12.18
C GLY A 264 25.49 9.73 12.12
N VAL A 265 25.27 9.15 13.29
CA VAL A 265 24.76 7.78 13.44
C VAL A 265 23.67 7.76 14.51
N ILE A 266 22.56 7.10 14.21
CA ILE A 266 21.54 6.73 15.20
C ILE A 266 21.80 5.28 15.59
N GLU A 267 22.33 5.05 16.77
CA GLU A 267 22.69 3.72 17.25
C GLU A 267 21.49 2.92 17.76
N ASN A 268 21.57 1.59 17.66
CA ASN A 268 20.59 0.65 18.22
C ASN A 268 19.14 0.90 17.77
N VAL A 269 18.93 1.15 16.49
CA VAL A 269 17.59 1.22 15.90
C VAL A 269 17.03 -0.20 15.84
N LYS A 270 15.89 -0.45 16.46
CA LYS A 270 15.16 -1.71 16.38
C LYS A 270 13.92 -1.50 15.51
N CYS A 271 13.73 -2.34 14.48
CA CYS A 271 12.52 -2.32 13.67
C CYS A 271 11.31 -2.84 14.47
N GLY A 272 10.19 -2.14 14.39
CA GLY A 272 8.91 -2.59 14.94
C GLY A 272 8.21 -3.65 14.09
N THR A 273 8.69 -3.88 12.85
CA THR A 273 8.19 -4.91 11.93
C THR A 273 9.34 -5.78 11.44
N PRO A 274 9.14 -7.12 11.27
CA PRO A 274 10.22 -8.03 10.91
C PRO A 274 10.58 -7.96 9.43
N GLY A 275 11.75 -8.52 9.10
CA GLY A 275 12.26 -8.67 7.75
C GLY A 275 13.22 -7.56 7.29
N TRP A 276 14.23 -7.96 6.50
CA TRP A 276 15.24 -7.04 5.97
C TRP A 276 14.65 -5.93 5.09
N VAL A 277 13.55 -6.22 4.38
CA VAL A 277 12.84 -5.25 3.55
C VAL A 277 12.31 -4.08 4.40
N ASN A 278 11.95 -4.32 5.65
CA ASN A 278 11.51 -3.27 6.57
C ASN A 278 12.69 -2.47 7.16
N VAL A 279 13.90 -3.02 7.19
CA VAL A 279 15.11 -2.22 7.42
C VAL A 279 15.31 -1.23 6.27
N GLU A 280 15.20 -1.69 5.03
CA GLU A 280 15.32 -0.83 3.85
C GLU A 280 14.26 0.28 3.82
N ASN A 281 12.98 -0.07 4.09
CA ASN A 281 11.90 0.90 4.22
C ASN A 281 12.17 1.91 5.36
N SER A 282 12.75 1.44 6.48
CA SER A 282 13.11 2.29 7.63
C SER A 282 14.23 3.28 7.28
N VAL A 283 15.26 2.82 6.55
CA VAL A 283 16.33 3.71 6.06
C VAL A 283 15.75 4.76 5.10
N ALA A 284 14.88 4.37 4.18
CA ALA A 284 14.24 5.28 3.22
C ALA A 284 13.35 6.34 3.93
N ALA A 285 12.51 5.91 4.87
CA ALA A 285 11.65 6.82 5.65
C ALA A 285 12.47 7.77 6.54
N ALA A 286 13.50 7.24 7.22
CA ALA A 286 14.41 8.05 8.01
C ALA A 286 15.18 9.06 7.16
N ALA A 287 15.59 8.70 5.94
CA ALA A 287 16.28 9.61 5.02
C ALA A 287 15.40 10.81 4.65
N ILE A 288 14.10 10.62 4.37
CA ILE A 288 13.15 11.72 4.15
C ILE A 288 13.06 12.58 5.41
N CYS A 289 12.82 11.96 6.57
CA CYS A 289 12.57 12.68 7.83
C CYS A 289 13.81 13.46 8.30
N LEU A 290 15.02 12.89 8.18
CA LEU A 290 16.28 13.58 8.49
C LEU A 290 16.54 14.74 7.52
N THR A 291 16.25 14.56 6.23
CA THR A 291 16.37 15.63 5.22
C THR A 291 15.35 16.74 5.49
N TYR A 292 14.17 16.40 5.97
CA TYR A 292 13.14 17.36 6.40
C TYR A 292 13.53 18.11 7.69
N GLY A 293 14.40 17.53 8.52
CA GLY A 293 14.87 18.12 9.78
C GLY A 293 14.31 17.50 11.06
N ALA A 294 13.80 16.27 10.99
CA ALA A 294 13.30 15.55 12.18
C ALA A 294 14.45 15.20 13.13
N ASN A 295 14.12 15.12 14.43
CA ASN A 295 15.07 14.77 15.48
C ASN A 295 15.49 13.28 15.37
N PRO A 296 16.80 12.96 15.36
CA PRO A 296 17.31 11.60 15.28
C PRO A 296 16.79 10.65 16.38
N GLU A 297 16.67 11.12 17.61
CA GLU A 297 16.15 10.28 18.72
C GLU A 297 14.66 9.93 18.54
N ALA A 298 13.87 10.86 18.02
CA ALA A 298 12.47 10.59 17.67
C ALA A 298 12.35 9.56 16.55
N ILE A 299 13.27 9.58 15.57
CA ILE A 299 13.31 8.60 14.49
C ILE A 299 13.57 7.19 15.03
N ARG A 300 14.54 7.04 15.96
CA ARG A 300 14.83 5.75 16.60
C ARG A 300 13.59 5.19 17.31
N HIS A 301 12.93 6.03 18.10
CA HIS A 301 11.70 5.64 18.81
C HIS A 301 10.59 5.24 17.85
N ALA A 302 10.32 6.06 16.83
CA ALA A 302 9.24 5.85 15.89
C ALA A 302 9.42 4.56 15.05
N ILE A 303 10.64 4.28 14.58
CA ILE A 303 10.91 3.01 13.88
C ILE A 303 10.60 1.82 14.80
N GLY A 304 10.94 1.90 16.09
CA GLY A 304 10.68 0.83 17.06
C GLY A 304 9.22 0.64 17.43
N THR A 305 8.40 1.69 17.34
CA THR A 305 6.97 1.65 17.67
C THR A 305 6.06 1.46 16.45
N PHE A 306 6.63 1.40 15.26
CA PHE A 306 5.88 1.19 14.03
C PHE A 306 5.29 -0.22 13.97
N GLN A 307 3.98 -0.31 13.80
CA GLN A 307 3.24 -1.58 13.77
C GLN A 307 2.94 -2.08 12.36
N GLY A 308 3.36 -1.32 11.33
CA GLY A 308 3.12 -1.68 9.93
C GLY A 308 1.81 -1.15 9.36
N VAL A 309 1.43 -1.73 8.26
CA VAL A 309 0.22 -1.41 7.48
C VAL A 309 -0.64 -2.65 7.39
N LYS A 310 -1.95 -2.53 7.58
CA LYS A 310 -2.89 -3.66 7.42
C LYS A 310 -2.68 -4.30 6.05
N ARG A 311 -2.63 -5.62 6.02
CA ARG A 311 -2.51 -6.44 4.82
C ARG A 311 -1.21 -6.22 3.99
N ARG A 312 -0.11 -5.74 4.62
CA ARG A 312 1.23 -5.62 4.02
C ARG A 312 2.25 -6.25 4.96
N LEU A 313 2.60 -7.53 4.72
CA LEU A 313 3.35 -8.32 5.70
C LEU A 313 2.78 -8.12 7.11
N ASP A 314 1.48 -8.17 7.22
CA ASP A 314 0.72 -7.82 8.41
C ASP A 314 0.79 -8.97 9.42
N ILE A 315 1.60 -8.81 10.44
CA ILE A 315 1.81 -9.82 11.47
C ILE A 315 0.65 -9.78 12.46
N HIS A 316 -0.07 -10.89 12.58
CA HIS A 316 -1.16 -11.11 13.54
C HIS A 316 -0.71 -11.92 14.75
N LEU A 317 0.16 -12.89 14.52
CA LEU A 317 0.78 -13.70 15.57
C LEU A 317 2.23 -13.99 15.20
N ASN A 318 3.18 -13.81 16.12
CA ASN A 318 4.59 -14.12 15.89
C ASN A 318 5.23 -14.70 17.15
N THR A 319 5.26 -16.00 17.24
CA THR A 319 5.85 -16.77 18.33
C THR A 319 6.87 -17.77 17.80
N GLU A 320 7.66 -18.37 18.68
CA GLU A 320 8.58 -19.46 18.30
C GLU A 320 7.85 -20.70 17.75
N LYS A 321 6.57 -20.90 18.13
CA LYS A 321 5.78 -22.07 17.73
C LYS A 321 4.94 -21.82 16.49
N ILE A 322 4.26 -20.67 16.42
CA ILE A 322 3.33 -20.34 15.34
C ILE A 322 3.53 -18.89 14.96
N SER A 323 3.59 -18.61 13.67
CA SER A 323 3.49 -17.25 13.12
C SER A 323 2.36 -17.18 12.11
N TYR A 324 1.58 -16.08 12.15
CA TYR A 324 0.50 -15.83 11.22
C TYR A 324 0.61 -14.44 10.62
N ILE A 325 0.58 -14.37 9.29
CA ILE A 325 0.77 -13.17 8.50
C ILE A 325 -0.37 -13.04 7.50
N ASP A 326 -0.83 -11.83 7.25
CA ASP A 326 -1.72 -11.51 6.13
C ASP A 326 -1.03 -10.57 5.15
N ASP A 327 -1.20 -10.82 3.84
CA ASP A 327 -0.65 -9.95 2.80
C ASP A 327 -1.64 -9.80 1.62
N TYR A 328 -1.74 -8.58 1.12
CA TYR A 328 -2.64 -8.21 0.03
C TYR A 328 -2.21 -8.75 -1.33
N ALA A 329 -1.05 -9.39 -1.44
CA ALA A 329 -0.49 -9.89 -2.69
C ALA A 329 -1.53 -10.69 -3.49
N HIS A 330 -1.77 -10.25 -4.72
CA HIS A 330 -2.77 -10.80 -5.63
C HIS A 330 -2.34 -10.81 -7.09
N HIS A 331 -1.06 -10.51 -7.35
CA HIS A 331 -0.38 -10.65 -8.62
C HIS A 331 0.82 -11.63 -8.47
N PRO A 332 1.22 -12.41 -9.50
CA PRO A 332 2.32 -13.37 -9.38
C PRO A 332 3.62 -12.80 -8.81
N LYS A 333 4.04 -11.62 -9.26
CA LYS A 333 5.25 -10.96 -8.76
C LYS A 333 5.14 -10.58 -7.28
N GLU A 334 3.99 -10.05 -6.86
CA GLU A 334 3.74 -9.72 -5.45
C GLU A 334 3.82 -10.96 -4.58
N LEU A 335 3.15 -12.06 -4.99
CA LEU A 335 3.20 -13.34 -4.29
C LEU A 335 4.63 -13.89 -4.19
N ALA A 336 5.38 -13.86 -5.30
CA ALA A 336 6.76 -14.33 -5.31
C ALA A 336 7.64 -13.52 -4.34
N THR A 337 7.48 -12.20 -4.30
CA THR A 337 8.19 -11.31 -3.38
C THR A 337 7.79 -11.54 -1.93
N ALA A 338 6.50 -11.66 -1.64
CA ALA A 338 6.00 -11.90 -0.30
C ALA A 338 6.44 -13.28 0.23
N ILE A 339 6.36 -14.34 -0.59
CA ILE A 339 6.83 -15.68 -0.22
C ILE A 339 8.34 -15.68 0.03
N SER A 340 9.13 -15.00 -0.81
CA SER A 340 10.58 -14.84 -0.55
C SER A 340 10.85 -14.13 0.77
N SER A 341 10.13 -13.05 1.06
CA SER A 341 10.24 -12.32 2.33
C SER A 341 9.88 -13.20 3.52
N MET A 342 8.84 -14.06 3.41
CA MET A 342 8.50 -15.02 4.46
C MET A 342 9.64 -16.03 4.71
N ARG A 343 10.28 -16.53 3.62
CA ARG A 343 11.42 -17.44 3.75
C ARG A 343 12.62 -16.79 4.43
N ASP A 344 12.85 -15.50 4.18
CA ASP A 344 13.93 -14.74 4.81
C ASP A 344 13.63 -14.43 6.28
N ILE A 345 12.38 -14.14 6.63
CA ILE A 345 11.95 -13.85 8.00
C ILE A 345 11.92 -15.11 8.86
N PHE A 346 11.50 -16.25 8.28
CA PHE A 346 11.28 -17.52 8.97
C PHE A 346 12.13 -18.65 8.38
N PRO A 347 13.47 -18.56 8.42
CA PRO A 347 14.34 -19.54 7.79
C PRO A 347 14.15 -20.94 8.38
N GLY A 348 13.95 -21.94 7.51
CA GLY A 348 13.81 -23.33 7.89
C GLY A 348 12.46 -23.73 8.50
N ARG A 349 11.54 -22.79 8.70
CA ARG A 349 10.17 -23.06 9.16
C ARG A 349 9.26 -23.48 8.02
N ARG A 350 8.28 -24.34 8.30
CA ARG A 350 7.30 -24.82 7.31
C ARG A 350 6.30 -23.71 6.98
N LEU A 351 6.30 -23.28 5.71
CA LEU A 351 5.44 -22.21 5.21
C LEU A 351 4.17 -22.78 4.55
N THR A 352 3.03 -22.51 5.16
CA THR A 352 1.70 -22.80 4.61
C THR A 352 1.08 -21.51 4.07
N ALA A 353 0.72 -21.48 2.79
CA ALA A 353 0.02 -20.35 2.17
C ALA A 353 -1.44 -20.69 1.92
N ILE A 354 -2.33 -19.76 2.28
CA ILE A 354 -3.72 -19.73 1.83
C ILE A 354 -3.80 -18.66 0.75
N PHE A 355 -4.26 -19.02 -0.44
CA PHE A 355 -4.42 -18.05 -1.53
C PHE A 355 -5.84 -18.04 -2.06
N GLN A 356 -6.45 -16.85 -2.12
CA GLN A 356 -7.70 -16.62 -2.81
C GLN A 356 -7.44 -15.82 -4.09
N PRO A 357 -7.56 -16.45 -5.29
CA PRO A 357 -7.43 -15.71 -6.54
C PRO A 357 -8.51 -14.62 -6.66
N HIS A 358 -8.15 -13.49 -7.24
CA HIS A 358 -9.03 -12.33 -7.40
C HIS A 358 -9.20 -12.03 -8.89
N LEU A 359 -10.46 -11.99 -9.37
CA LEU A 359 -10.91 -11.82 -10.75
C LEU A 359 -10.66 -13.06 -11.64
N TYR A 360 -11.64 -13.38 -12.45
CA TYR A 360 -11.54 -14.48 -13.44
C TYR A 360 -10.53 -14.15 -14.54
N THR A 361 -10.55 -12.91 -15.06
CA THR A 361 -9.62 -12.49 -16.11
C THR A 361 -8.18 -12.60 -15.64
N ARG A 362 -7.85 -12.09 -14.47
CA ARG A 362 -6.51 -12.18 -13.89
C ARG A 362 -6.08 -13.63 -13.65
N THR A 363 -6.98 -14.45 -13.12
CA THR A 363 -6.71 -15.87 -12.87
C THR A 363 -6.37 -16.60 -14.16
N ARG A 364 -7.12 -16.36 -15.25
CA ARG A 364 -6.86 -16.92 -16.57
C ARG A 364 -5.50 -16.46 -17.12
N ASP A 365 -5.26 -15.15 -17.11
CA ASP A 365 -4.12 -14.55 -17.82
C ASP A 365 -2.79 -14.81 -17.10
N PHE A 366 -2.81 -15.02 -15.80
CA PHE A 366 -1.61 -15.22 -14.97
C PHE A 366 -1.53 -16.59 -14.28
N ALA A 367 -2.31 -17.59 -14.71
CA ALA A 367 -2.34 -18.91 -14.07
C ALA A 367 -0.96 -19.56 -13.91
N GLU A 368 -0.08 -19.43 -14.90
CA GLU A 368 1.29 -19.98 -14.85
C GLU A 368 2.16 -19.25 -13.83
N GLY A 369 2.14 -17.91 -13.83
CA GLY A 369 2.89 -17.11 -12.88
C GLY A 369 2.43 -17.33 -11.43
N PHE A 370 1.13 -17.50 -11.20
CA PHE A 370 0.59 -17.88 -9.90
C PHE A 370 1.11 -19.23 -9.46
N ALA A 371 1.05 -20.22 -10.35
CA ALA A 371 1.52 -21.57 -10.04
C ALA A 371 3.02 -21.59 -9.73
N GLU A 372 3.84 -20.85 -10.49
CA GLU A 372 5.29 -20.73 -10.22
C GLU A 372 5.56 -20.12 -8.84
N ALA A 373 4.89 -19.02 -8.49
CA ALA A 373 5.07 -18.36 -7.20
C ALA A 373 4.63 -19.26 -6.04
N LEU A 374 3.43 -19.85 -6.13
CA LEU A 374 2.83 -20.68 -5.10
C LEU A 374 3.50 -22.05 -4.95
N SER A 375 4.27 -22.50 -5.95
CA SER A 375 5.07 -23.73 -5.85
C SER A 375 6.25 -23.61 -4.89
N LYS A 376 6.57 -22.39 -4.43
CA LYS A 376 7.70 -22.12 -3.50
C LYS A 376 7.34 -22.26 -2.02
N VAL A 377 6.07 -22.56 -1.69
CA VAL A 377 5.64 -22.85 -0.32
C VAL A 377 5.70 -24.35 -0.04
N ASP A 378 5.69 -24.75 1.25
CA ASP A 378 5.67 -26.16 1.63
C ASP A 378 4.27 -26.75 1.52
N LYS A 379 3.26 -25.91 1.76
CA LYS A 379 1.85 -26.27 1.61
C LYS A 379 1.03 -25.13 1.05
N LEU A 380 0.20 -25.45 0.05
CA LEU A 380 -0.78 -24.53 -0.52
C LEU A 380 -2.21 -24.94 -0.16
N ILE A 381 -2.97 -24.01 0.38
CA ILE A 381 -4.44 -24.06 0.48
C ILE A 381 -4.99 -23.06 -0.51
N LEU A 382 -5.53 -23.56 -1.63
CA LEU A 382 -6.10 -22.72 -2.69
C LEU A 382 -7.60 -22.62 -2.52
N LEU A 383 -8.15 -21.41 -2.56
CA LEU A 383 -9.59 -21.16 -2.45
C LEU A 383 -10.21 -20.87 -3.82
N ASP A 384 -11.55 -20.87 -3.87
CA ASP A 384 -12.31 -20.42 -5.03
C ASP A 384 -11.98 -18.97 -5.39
N ILE A 385 -12.12 -18.63 -6.69
CA ILE A 385 -11.90 -17.27 -7.19
C ILE A 385 -12.90 -16.32 -6.55
N TYR A 386 -12.42 -15.18 -6.03
CA TYR A 386 -13.27 -14.05 -5.67
C TYR A 386 -13.57 -13.21 -6.91
N PRO A 387 -14.83 -13.18 -7.38
CA PRO A 387 -15.17 -12.58 -8.67
C PRO A 387 -15.11 -11.05 -8.66
N ALA A 388 -15.25 -10.41 -7.47
CA ALA A 388 -15.47 -8.98 -7.31
C ALA A 388 -16.60 -8.47 -8.21
N ARG A 389 -16.24 -7.83 -9.34
CA ARG A 389 -17.18 -7.23 -10.29
C ARG A 389 -17.33 -8.01 -11.60
N GLU A 390 -16.62 -9.14 -11.75
CA GLU A 390 -16.62 -9.92 -12.98
C GLU A 390 -17.70 -11.03 -12.94
N GLU A 391 -18.25 -11.32 -14.11
CA GLU A 391 -19.06 -12.51 -14.32
C GLU A 391 -18.17 -13.74 -14.52
N PRO A 392 -18.63 -14.96 -14.12
CA PRO A 392 -17.87 -16.17 -14.32
C PRO A 392 -17.52 -16.41 -15.79
N ILE A 393 -16.23 -16.73 -16.05
CA ILE A 393 -15.76 -17.08 -17.39
C ILE A 393 -15.79 -18.62 -17.51
N PRO A 394 -16.47 -19.19 -18.52
CA PRO A 394 -16.52 -20.63 -18.70
C PRO A 394 -15.12 -21.27 -18.76
N GLY A 395 -14.88 -22.30 -17.94
CA GLY A 395 -13.60 -23.00 -17.86
C GLY A 395 -12.52 -22.30 -17.03
N VAL A 396 -12.82 -21.17 -16.41
CA VAL A 396 -11.87 -20.46 -15.53
C VAL A 396 -12.29 -20.67 -14.07
N THR A 397 -11.58 -21.57 -13.40
CA THR A 397 -11.70 -21.87 -11.97
C THR A 397 -10.32 -21.86 -11.32
N SER A 398 -10.23 -21.95 -10.01
CA SER A 398 -8.95 -22.08 -9.31
C SER A 398 -8.18 -23.36 -9.68
N GLU A 399 -8.83 -24.37 -10.25
CA GLU A 399 -8.21 -25.60 -10.75
C GLU A 399 -7.13 -25.33 -11.78
N ILE A 400 -7.28 -24.29 -12.64
CA ILE A 400 -6.26 -23.95 -13.66
C ILE A 400 -4.91 -23.53 -13.06
N ILE A 401 -4.92 -23.01 -11.81
CA ILE A 401 -3.70 -22.77 -11.02
C ILE A 401 -3.30 -24.04 -10.30
N TYR A 402 -4.26 -24.69 -9.62
CA TYR A 402 -4.02 -25.87 -8.80
C TYR A 402 -3.29 -26.97 -9.52
N ASP A 403 -3.71 -27.30 -10.76
CA ASP A 403 -3.13 -28.36 -11.57
C ASP A 403 -1.64 -28.12 -11.92
N LYS A 404 -1.24 -26.86 -12.03
CA LYS A 404 0.13 -26.43 -12.37
C LYS A 404 1.06 -26.28 -11.17
N VAL A 405 0.51 -26.12 -9.95
CA VAL A 405 1.31 -25.95 -8.72
C VAL A 405 2.04 -27.25 -8.37
N THR A 406 3.33 -27.14 -8.06
CA THR A 406 4.22 -28.25 -7.69
C THR A 406 4.64 -28.19 -6.21
N ALA A 407 3.95 -27.41 -5.35
CA ALA A 407 4.19 -27.43 -3.92
C ALA A 407 4.08 -28.88 -3.35
N PRO A 408 4.93 -29.27 -2.37
CA PRO A 408 4.93 -30.61 -1.80
C PRO A 408 3.56 -31.08 -1.31
N GLU A 409 2.80 -30.17 -0.71
CA GLU A 409 1.42 -30.41 -0.29
C GLU A 409 0.52 -29.32 -0.86
N LYS A 410 -0.64 -29.73 -1.38
CA LYS A 410 -1.64 -28.78 -1.88
C LYS A 410 -3.06 -29.31 -1.70
N VAL A 411 -3.99 -28.41 -1.41
CA VAL A 411 -5.43 -28.70 -1.31
C VAL A 411 -6.23 -27.57 -1.94
N LEU A 412 -7.32 -27.93 -2.61
CA LEU A 412 -8.30 -26.98 -3.14
C LEU A 412 -9.54 -27.05 -2.23
N LEU A 413 -9.97 -25.94 -1.68
CA LEU A 413 -11.11 -25.85 -0.76
C LEU A 413 -12.06 -24.75 -1.17
N LYS A 414 -13.34 -24.94 -0.85
CA LYS A 414 -14.29 -23.83 -0.78
C LYS A 414 -13.99 -23.00 0.46
N LYS A 415 -14.24 -21.70 0.40
CA LYS A 415 -13.96 -20.79 1.53
C LYS A 415 -14.70 -21.22 2.82
N GLU A 416 -15.89 -21.80 2.71
CA GLU A 416 -16.69 -22.28 3.85
C GLU A 416 -16.05 -23.46 4.58
N GLU A 417 -15.17 -24.21 3.92
CA GLU A 417 -14.47 -25.37 4.48
C GLU A 417 -13.16 -24.97 5.20
N LEU A 418 -12.66 -23.75 4.97
CA LEU A 418 -11.34 -23.30 5.40
C LEU A 418 -11.13 -23.45 6.90
N MET A 419 -12.01 -22.92 7.72
CA MET A 419 -11.83 -22.96 9.19
C MET A 419 -11.85 -24.39 9.72
N GLY A 420 -12.81 -25.22 9.28
CA GLY A 420 -12.87 -26.63 9.70
C GLY A 420 -11.67 -27.47 9.24
N TYR A 421 -11.03 -27.09 8.14
CA TYR A 421 -9.79 -27.69 7.69
C TYR A 421 -8.60 -27.25 8.57
N LEU A 422 -8.46 -25.92 8.79
CA LEU A 422 -7.38 -25.37 9.59
C LEU A 422 -7.38 -25.84 11.04
N GLU A 423 -8.55 -26.09 11.64
CA GLU A 423 -8.65 -26.64 13.00
C GLU A 423 -7.92 -27.96 13.19
N LYS A 424 -7.79 -28.75 12.14
CA LYS A 424 -7.13 -30.09 12.15
C LYS A 424 -5.70 -30.06 11.62
N GLU A 425 -5.32 -28.96 10.99
CA GLU A 425 -4.04 -28.84 10.31
C GLU A 425 -2.95 -28.32 11.26
N PRO A 426 -1.76 -28.94 11.30
CA PRO A 426 -0.61 -28.38 11.99
C PRO A 426 -0.11 -27.12 11.27
N VAL A 427 0.07 -26.04 12.03
CA VAL A 427 0.56 -24.75 11.52
C VAL A 427 1.88 -24.42 12.19
N ASP A 428 2.87 -24.02 11.38
CA ASP A 428 4.14 -23.44 11.84
C ASP A 428 4.18 -21.95 11.40
N VAL A 429 4.33 -21.66 10.11
CA VAL A 429 4.15 -20.33 9.54
C VAL A 429 2.95 -20.37 8.58
N LEU A 430 1.94 -19.58 8.85
CA LEU A 430 0.75 -19.44 8.02
C LEU A 430 0.73 -18.06 7.40
N VAL A 431 0.43 -17.98 6.10
CA VAL A 431 0.19 -16.71 5.43
C VAL A 431 -1.10 -16.77 4.62
N THR A 432 -1.91 -15.71 4.72
CA THR A 432 -3.08 -15.48 3.86
C THR A 432 -2.72 -14.48 2.78
N PHE A 433 -3.07 -14.81 1.52
CA PHE A 433 -2.85 -13.96 0.34
C PHE A 433 -4.14 -13.70 -0.42
N GLY A 434 -4.32 -12.49 -0.90
CA GLY A 434 -5.39 -12.13 -1.83
C GLY A 434 -6.05 -10.78 -1.55
N ALA A 435 -6.59 -10.17 -2.59
CA ALA A 435 -7.32 -8.88 -2.52
C ALA A 435 -8.83 -9.04 -2.31
N GLY A 436 -9.31 -10.28 -2.21
CA GLY A 436 -10.72 -10.60 -2.05
C GLY A 436 -11.16 -10.64 -0.58
N ASN A 437 -12.32 -11.27 -0.34
CA ASN A 437 -12.94 -11.37 0.98
C ASN A 437 -12.29 -12.40 1.92
N ILE A 438 -11.08 -12.84 1.60
CA ILE A 438 -10.23 -13.64 2.49
C ILE A 438 -9.90 -12.87 3.79
N ASP A 439 -9.92 -11.54 3.74
CA ASP A 439 -9.73 -10.68 4.91
C ASP A 439 -10.72 -10.97 6.05
N ARG A 440 -11.91 -11.45 5.74
CA ARG A 440 -12.92 -11.84 6.74
C ARG A 440 -12.52 -13.06 7.59
N PHE A 441 -11.51 -13.80 7.17
CA PHE A 441 -10.97 -14.95 7.91
C PHE A 441 -9.80 -14.58 8.81
N ILE A 442 -9.26 -13.35 8.72
CA ILE A 442 -8.07 -12.93 9.47
C ILE A 442 -8.30 -13.09 10.98
N GLU A 443 -9.32 -12.41 11.54
CA GLU A 443 -9.63 -12.48 12.97
C GLU A 443 -10.00 -13.92 13.42
N PRO A 444 -10.88 -14.68 12.72
CA PRO A 444 -11.15 -16.07 13.07
C PRO A 444 -9.92 -16.97 13.09
N ILE A 445 -8.99 -16.81 12.14
CA ILE A 445 -7.75 -17.57 12.10
C ILE A 445 -6.83 -17.16 13.26
N GLU A 446 -6.66 -15.87 13.50
CA GLU A 446 -5.86 -15.32 14.58
C GLU A 446 -6.34 -15.86 15.95
N ASP A 447 -7.64 -15.79 16.23
CA ASP A 447 -8.25 -16.28 17.46
C ASP A 447 -8.05 -17.80 17.65
N MET A 448 -8.18 -18.57 16.57
CA MET A 448 -7.93 -20.00 16.59
C MET A 448 -6.46 -20.32 16.92
N LEU A 449 -5.52 -19.59 16.29
CA LEU A 449 -4.09 -19.83 16.48
C LEU A 449 -3.60 -19.35 17.85
N LYS A 450 -4.11 -18.23 18.37
CA LYS A 450 -3.82 -17.76 19.74
C LYS A 450 -4.19 -18.81 20.78
N LYS A 451 -5.38 -19.42 20.66
CA LYS A 451 -5.79 -20.52 21.54
C LYS A 451 -4.84 -21.73 21.52
N ARG A 452 -4.20 -22.00 20.36
CA ARG A 452 -3.22 -23.11 20.23
C ARG A 452 -1.89 -22.83 20.94
N VAL A 453 -1.49 -21.58 21.03
CA VAL A 453 -0.25 -21.19 21.72
C VAL A 453 -0.48 -20.86 23.19
N GLY A 454 -1.74 -20.79 23.65
CA GLY A 454 -2.10 -20.54 25.05
C GLY A 454 -2.21 -19.03 25.37
N GLU A 455 -2.51 -18.21 24.40
CA GLU A 455 -2.78 -16.77 24.52
C GLU A 455 -4.28 -16.46 24.49
#